data_bd5b21b9778749fa673ad84bfc4cc318
#
_entry.id   bd5b21b9778749fa673ad84bfc4cc318
#
_cell.length_a   1.000
_cell.length_b   1.000
_cell.length_c   1.000
_cell.angle_alpha   90.00
_cell.angle_beta   90.00
_cell.angle_gamma   90.00
#
_symmetry.space_group_name_H-M   'P 1'
#
loop_
_entity.id
_entity.type
_entity.pdbx_description
1 polymer ?
#
loop_
_entity_poly.entity_id
_entity_poly.type
_entity_poly.pdbx_seq_one_letter_code
_entity_poly.pdbx_strand_id
1 'polypeptide(L)'
;MAIDLLALEPHKVSKDLSGYITYVYGAPKTGKTTLASQMDGAILLAFEQGYNALPGVIAQDIVSWGDMRQTYNQLKKAEVKARFKAVIVDTVDVAADKCKKYICQQNDIEDLGDLGYGKGWTKFKEEFNEVFRGLT
;
A
#
# COMPACT_ATOMS: atom_id res chain seq x y z
N MET A 1 22.64 5.63 -19.97
CA MET A 1 23.18 4.49 -19.17
C MET A 1 23.81 3.50 -20.13
N ALA A 2 25.07 3.17 -19.97
CA ALA A 2 25.72 2.14 -20.78
C ALA A 2 25.32 0.76 -20.24
N ILE A 3 24.99 -0.16 -21.15
CA ILE A 3 24.68 -1.55 -20.80
C ILE A 3 25.98 -2.36 -20.95
N ASP A 4 26.40 -2.98 -19.85
CA ASP A 4 27.57 -3.87 -19.85
C ASP A 4 27.13 -5.27 -19.42
N LEU A 5 27.00 -6.16 -20.40
CA LEU A 5 26.56 -7.53 -20.18
C LEU A 5 27.64 -8.40 -19.51
N LEU A 6 28.92 -8.00 -19.63
CA LEU A 6 30.04 -8.74 -18.99
C LEU A 6 30.14 -8.47 -17.48
N ALA A 7 29.56 -7.36 -17.03
CA ALA A 7 29.50 -7.02 -15.61
C ALA A 7 28.33 -7.66 -14.86
N LEU A 8 27.48 -8.44 -15.57
CA LEU A 8 26.33 -9.09 -14.94
C LEU A 8 26.79 -10.26 -14.06
N GLU A 9 26.34 -10.23 -12.81
CA GLU A 9 26.54 -11.32 -11.85
C GLU A 9 25.21 -12.09 -11.63
N PRO A 10 25.29 -13.37 -11.23
CA PRO A 10 24.11 -14.13 -10.86
C PRO A 10 23.35 -13.45 -9.72
N HIS A 11 22.04 -13.32 -9.89
CA HIS A 11 21.20 -12.77 -8.84
C HIS A 11 21.25 -13.60 -7.55
N LYS A 12 21.43 -12.95 -6.43
CA LYS A 12 21.39 -13.59 -5.10
C LYS A 12 19.99 -13.40 -4.51
N VAL A 13 19.34 -14.51 -4.19
CA VAL A 13 18.03 -14.48 -3.53
C VAL A 13 18.20 -14.05 -2.08
N SER A 14 17.41 -13.07 -1.64
CA SER A 14 17.35 -12.69 -0.23
C SER A 14 16.81 -13.85 0.61
N LYS A 15 17.41 -14.07 1.78
CA LYS A 15 16.97 -15.12 2.73
C LYS A 15 15.90 -14.62 3.69
N ASP A 16 15.58 -13.35 3.65
CA ASP A 16 14.53 -12.72 4.45
C ASP A 16 13.45 -12.12 3.54
N LEU A 17 12.41 -11.51 4.11
CA LEU A 17 11.32 -10.89 3.37
C LEU A 17 11.62 -9.45 2.93
N SER A 18 12.82 -8.92 3.21
CA SER A 18 13.20 -7.56 2.82
C SER A 18 13.21 -7.41 1.29
N GLY A 19 12.56 -6.36 0.81
CA GLY A 19 12.44 -6.09 -0.62
C GLY A 19 11.39 -6.92 -1.35
N TYR A 20 10.61 -7.75 -0.65
CA TYR A 20 9.49 -8.49 -1.25
C TYR A 20 8.15 -7.82 -0.95
N ILE A 21 7.27 -7.87 -1.94
CA ILE A 21 5.86 -7.56 -1.77
C ILE A 21 5.14 -8.88 -1.54
N THR A 22 4.48 -9.01 -0.38
CA THR A 22 3.73 -10.21 -0.03
C THR A 22 2.24 -9.90 -0.03
N TYR A 23 1.47 -10.70 -0.73
CA TYR A 23 0.02 -10.61 -0.75
C TYR A 23 -0.58 -11.79 0.02
N VAL A 24 -1.35 -11.47 1.08
CA VAL A 24 -2.02 -12.46 1.93
C VAL A 24 -3.52 -12.32 1.74
N TYR A 25 -4.19 -13.39 1.38
CA TYR A 25 -5.63 -13.42 1.16
C TYR A 25 -6.28 -14.61 1.87
N GLY A 26 -7.57 -14.51 2.12
CA GLY A 26 -8.35 -15.55 2.78
C GLY A 26 -9.66 -15.00 3.33
N ALA A 27 -10.49 -15.90 3.86
CA ALA A 27 -11.77 -15.56 4.47
C ALA A 27 -11.59 -14.59 5.66
N PRO A 28 -12.63 -13.79 6.00
CA PRO A 28 -12.60 -12.96 7.21
C PRO A 28 -12.29 -13.77 8.45
N LYS A 29 -11.59 -13.17 9.42
CA LYS A 29 -11.24 -13.77 10.73
C LYS A 29 -10.37 -15.03 10.66
N THR A 30 -9.58 -15.19 9.60
CA THR A 30 -8.61 -16.29 9.48
C THR A 30 -7.23 -15.99 10.07
N GLY A 31 -7.02 -14.78 10.60
CA GLY A 31 -5.76 -14.40 11.25
C GLY A 31 -4.78 -13.65 10.34
N LYS A 32 -5.23 -13.11 9.21
CA LYS A 32 -4.37 -12.36 8.27
C LYS A 32 -3.70 -11.15 8.93
N THR A 33 -4.48 -10.31 9.60
CA THR A 33 -3.96 -9.13 10.32
C THR A 33 -3.05 -9.53 11.47
N THR A 34 -3.41 -10.58 12.21
CA THR A 34 -2.59 -11.12 13.29
C THR A 34 -1.22 -11.59 12.77
N LEU A 35 -1.20 -12.32 11.66
CA LEU A 35 0.04 -12.77 11.03
C LEU A 35 0.91 -11.60 10.61
N ALA A 36 0.33 -10.63 9.89
CA ALA A 36 1.05 -9.46 9.41
C ALA A 36 1.58 -8.60 10.55
N SER A 37 0.82 -8.46 11.64
CA SER A 37 1.22 -7.66 12.81
C SER A 37 2.43 -8.21 13.56
N GLN A 38 2.81 -9.47 13.31
CA GLN A 38 4.01 -10.08 13.90
C GLN A 38 5.32 -9.66 13.20
N MET A 39 5.25 -8.90 12.12
CA MET A 39 6.45 -8.37 11.48
C MET A 39 7.08 -7.28 12.34
N ASP A 40 8.36 -7.45 12.65
CA ASP A 40 9.13 -6.46 13.41
C ASP A 40 9.28 -5.15 12.62
N GLY A 41 9.10 -4.03 13.31
CA GLY A 41 9.29 -2.71 12.73
C GLY A 41 8.27 -2.34 11.67
N ALA A 42 7.09 -2.97 11.67
CA ALA A 42 6.03 -2.67 10.72
C ALA A 42 5.11 -1.54 11.20
N ILE A 43 4.61 -0.77 10.24
CA ILE A 43 3.45 0.10 10.42
C ILE A 43 2.24 -0.49 9.69
N LEU A 44 1.11 -0.56 10.37
CA LEU A 44 -0.17 -1.00 9.81
C LEU A 44 -0.95 0.22 9.29
N LEU A 45 -1.21 0.27 8.01
CA LEU A 45 -2.14 1.21 7.41
C LEU A 45 -3.53 0.59 7.44
N ALA A 46 -4.32 1.01 8.41
CA ALA A 46 -5.61 0.39 8.73
C ALA A 46 -6.75 1.09 7.98
N PHE A 47 -7.20 0.47 6.89
CA PHE A 47 -8.43 0.85 6.20
C PHE A 47 -9.67 0.23 6.87
N GLU A 48 -9.45 -0.77 7.73
CA GLU A 48 -10.45 -1.41 8.57
C GLU A 48 -9.95 -1.48 10.01
N GLN A 49 -10.85 -1.45 10.98
CA GLN A 49 -10.50 -1.44 12.41
C GLN A 49 -10.38 -2.86 13.00
N GLY A 50 -9.74 -3.78 12.29
CA GLY A 50 -9.54 -5.15 12.76
C GLY A 50 -8.41 -5.36 13.76
N TYR A 51 -7.61 -4.34 14.06
CA TYR A 51 -6.41 -4.45 14.88
C TYR A 51 -6.60 -4.11 16.38
N ASN A 52 -7.78 -3.67 16.77
CA ASN A 52 -8.04 -3.18 18.15
C ASN A 52 -7.75 -4.22 19.25
N ALA A 53 -7.81 -5.50 18.92
CA ALA A 53 -7.51 -6.57 19.86
C ALA A 53 -6.04 -7.05 19.82
N LEU A 54 -5.20 -6.44 18.99
CA LEU A 54 -3.81 -6.84 18.80
C LEU A 54 -2.86 -5.91 19.58
N PRO A 55 -2.18 -6.42 20.63
CA PRO A 55 -1.27 -5.60 21.41
C PRO A 55 0.01 -5.27 20.63
N GLY A 56 0.58 -4.10 20.88
CA GLY A 56 1.88 -3.71 20.33
C GLY A 56 1.89 -3.31 18.86
N VAL A 57 0.74 -3.26 18.20
CA VAL A 57 0.62 -2.83 16.80
C VAL A 57 0.75 -1.32 16.70
N ILE A 58 1.64 -0.85 15.82
CA ILE A 58 1.71 0.56 15.43
C ILE A 58 0.83 0.71 14.20
N ALA A 59 -0.28 1.40 14.32
CA ALA A 59 -1.27 1.54 13.26
C ALA A 59 -1.60 3.01 12.99
N GLN A 60 -1.81 3.30 11.71
CA GLN A 60 -2.38 4.57 11.25
C GLN A 60 -3.73 4.28 10.61
N ASP A 61 -4.79 4.83 11.17
CA ASP A 61 -6.12 4.74 10.58
C ASP A 61 -6.20 5.56 9.29
N ILE A 62 -6.75 4.96 8.27
CA ILE A 62 -6.95 5.57 6.94
C ILE A 62 -8.44 5.61 6.65
N VAL A 63 -9.06 6.75 6.87
CA VAL A 63 -10.50 6.94 6.64
C VAL A 63 -10.79 7.32 5.19
N SER A 64 -9.92 8.12 4.59
CA SER A 64 -10.05 8.60 3.22
C SER A 64 -8.78 8.37 2.41
N TRP A 65 -8.86 8.47 1.09
CA TRP A 65 -7.66 8.44 0.25
C TRP A 65 -6.75 9.66 0.49
N GLY A 66 -7.33 10.77 0.92
CA GLY A 66 -6.56 11.94 1.38
C GLY A 66 -5.63 11.61 2.55
N ASP A 67 -6.11 10.83 3.52
CA ASP A 67 -5.30 10.33 4.63
C ASP A 67 -4.18 9.42 4.14
N MET A 68 -4.48 8.56 3.16
CA MET A 68 -3.47 7.71 2.54
C MET A 68 -2.37 8.53 1.86
N ARG A 69 -2.73 9.59 1.12
CA ARG A 69 -1.77 10.51 0.49
C ARG A 69 -0.89 11.22 1.51
N GLN A 70 -1.47 11.69 2.60
CA GLN A 70 -0.70 12.30 3.69
C GLN A 70 0.25 11.30 4.33
N THR A 71 -0.22 10.09 4.62
CA THR A 71 0.59 9.02 5.20
C THR A 71 1.73 8.63 4.25
N TYR A 72 1.45 8.48 2.97
CA TYR A 72 2.45 8.22 1.95
C TYR A 72 3.55 9.29 1.92
N ASN A 73 3.17 10.57 1.99
CA ASN A 73 4.12 11.68 2.03
C ASN A 73 4.99 11.65 3.30
N GLN A 74 4.44 11.23 4.44
CA GLN A 74 5.20 11.04 5.67
C GLN A 74 6.18 9.85 5.54
N LEU A 75 5.73 8.74 4.97
CA LEU A 75 6.55 7.54 4.79
C LEU A 75 7.76 7.76 3.86
N LYS A 76 7.71 8.76 2.98
CA LYS A 76 8.85 9.13 2.12
C LYS A 76 9.97 9.85 2.87
N LYS A 77 9.73 10.38 4.06
CA LYS A 77 10.74 11.08 4.84
C LYS A 77 11.80 10.11 5.36
N ALA A 78 13.07 10.48 5.26
CA ALA A 78 14.19 9.62 5.64
C ALA A 78 14.12 9.12 7.10
N GLU A 79 13.71 9.98 8.03
CA GLU A 79 13.53 9.65 9.44
C GLU A 79 12.41 8.64 9.69
N VAL A 80 11.31 8.70 8.92
CA VAL A 80 10.21 7.75 8.99
C VAL A 80 10.61 6.42 8.37
N LYS A 81 11.30 6.44 7.23
CA LYS A 81 11.87 5.22 6.62
C LYS A 81 12.86 4.50 7.54
N ALA A 82 13.62 5.24 8.32
CA ALA A 82 14.55 4.66 9.30
C ALA A 82 13.82 3.96 10.46
N ARG A 83 12.61 4.42 10.81
CA ARG A 83 11.80 3.86 11.90
C ARG A 83 11.08 2.57 11.50
N PHE A 84 10.54 2.51 10.29
CA PHE A 84 9.71 1.40 9.83
C PHE A 84 10.43 0.56 8.77
N LYS A 85 10.47 -0.75 8.98
CA LYS A 85 11.08 -1.73 8.06
C LYS A 85 10.08 -2.34 7.10
N ALA A 86 8.80 -2.26 7.42
CA ALA A 86 7.72 -2.82 6.62
C ALA A 86 6.47 -1.99 6.72
N VAL A 87 5.68 -2.00 5.66
CA VAL A 87 4.35 -1.39 5.60
C VAL A 87 3.33 -2.48 5.34
N ILE A 88 2.31 -2.54 6.18
CA ILE A 88 1.19 -3.47 6.05
C ILE A 88 -0.02 -2.68 5.61
N VAL A 89 -0.69 -3.10 4.56
CA VAL A 89 -1.95 -2.49 4.09
C VAL A 89 -3.09 -3.47 4.36
N ASP A 90 -4.02 -3.08 5.20
CA ASP A 90 -5.16 -3.90 5.61
C ASP A 90 -6.47 -3.09 5.48
N THR A 91 -7.23 -3.31 4.43
CA THR A 91 -7.11 -4.24 3.30
C THR A 91 -6.97 -3.48 1.97
N VAL A 92 -6.37 -4.13 0.98
CA VAL A 92 -6.08 -3.52 -0.33
C VAL A 92 -7.35 -3.19 -1.11
N ASP A 93 -8.37 -4.02 -1.05
CA ASP A 93 -9.66 -3.79 -1.71
C ASP A 93 -10.39 -2.56 -1.15
N VAL A 94 -10.42 -2.38 0.18
CA VAL A 94 -10.96 -1.15 0.79
C VAL A 94 -10.12 0.07 0.38
N ALA A 95 -8.80 -0.06 0.34
CA ALA A 95 -7.93 1.00 -0.16
C ALA A 95 -8.26 1.38 -1.61
N ALA A 96 -8.48 0.38 -2.47
CA ALA A 96 -8.87 0.60 -3.87
C ALA A 96 -10.21 1.35 -3.97
N ASP A 97 -11.21 0.98 -3.17
CA ASP A 97 -12.51 1.65 -3.17
C ASP A 97 -12.40 3.11 -2.73
N LYS A 98 -11.57 3.41 -1.73
CA LYS A 98 -11.30 4.79 -1.31
C LYS A 98 -10.59 5.60 -2.39
N CYS A 99 -9.66 4.98 -3.11
CA CYS A 99 -9.00 5.61 -4.25
C CYS A 99 -9.97 5.92 -5.39
N LYS A 100 -10.86 4.97 -5.72
CA LYS A 100 -11.91 5.19 -6.74
C LYS A 100 -12.82 6.36 -6.37
N LYS A 101 -13.27 6.43 -5.12
CA LYS A 101 -14.07 7.57 -4.63
C LYS A 101 -13.34 8.89 -4.76
N TYR A 102 -12.06 8.89 -4.41
CA TYR A 102 -11.20 10.08 -4.55
C TYR A 102 -11.14 10.56 -5.99
N ILE A 103 -10.91 9.66 -6.95
CA ILE A 103 -10.87 10.00 -8.38
C ILE A 103 -12.23 10.54 -8.86
N CYS A 104 -13.34 9.92 -8.44
CA CYS A 104 -14.68 10.41 -8.76
C CYS A 104 -14.91 11.83 -8.23
N GLN A 105 -14.52 12.11 -7.00
CA GLN A 105 -14.65 13.44 -6.39
C GLN A 105 -13.77 14.48 -7.10
N GLN A 106 -12.55 14.12 -7.49
CA GLN A 106 -11.63 15.03 -8.21
C GLN A 106 -12.14 15.41 -9.60
N ASN A 107 -12.97 14.57 -10.22
CA ASN A 107 -13.47 14.76 -11.58
C ASN A 107 -14.97 15.09 -11.62
N ASP A 108 -15.61 15.28 -10.47
CA ASP A 108 -17.04 15.56 -10.32
C ASP A 108 -17.93 14.56 -11.09
N ILE A 109 -17.65 13.28 -10.88
CA ILE A 109 -18.36 12.15 -11.47
C ILE A 109 -18.83 11.18 -10.38
N GLU A 110 -19.84 10.37 -10.66
CA GLU A 110 -20.36 9.36 -9.74
C GLU A 110 -19.66 8.00 -9.90
N ASP A 111 -19.31 7.65 -11.13
CA ASP A 111 -18.63 6.40 -11.47
C ASP A 111 -17.43 6.64 -12.39
N LEU A 112 -16.39 5.80 -12.29
CA LEU A 112 -15.21 5.92 -13.12
C LEU A 112 -15.50 5.81 -14.62
N GLY A 113 -16.56 5.09 -15.00
CA GLY A 113 -17.02 4.97 -16.37
C GLY A 113 -17.55 6.26 -16.97
N ASP A 114 -17.97 7.22 -16.14
CA ASP A 114 -18.59 8.47 -16.58
C ASP A 114 -17.66 9.38 -17.39
N LEU A 115 -16.34 9.24 -17.23
CA LEU A 115 -15.36 9.97 -18.04
C LEU A 115 -15.23 9.45 -19.49
N GLY A 116 -15.82 8.31 -19.81
CA GLY A 116 -15.74 7.69 -21.13
C GLY A 116 -14.33 7.21 -21.53
N TYR A 117 -14.28 6.33 -22.54
CA TYR A 117 -13.02 5.78 -23.11
C TYR A 117 -12.02 5.22 -22.06
N GLY A 118 -12.50 4.77 -20.91
CA GLY A 118 -11.66 4.24 -19.84
C GLY A 118 -10.80 5.25 -19.10
N LYS A 119 -11.00 6.55 -19.30
CA LYS A 119 -10.18 7.61 -18.67
C LYS A 119 -10.25 7.59 -17.14
N GLY A 120 -11.44 7.34 -16.57
CA GLY A 120 -11.60 7.25 -15.12
C GLY A 120 -10.79 6.09 -14.52
N TRP A 121 -10.84 4.94 -15.16
CA TRP A 121 -10.06 3.76 -14.76
C TRP A 121 -8.55 3.97 -14.91
N THR A 122 -8.12 4.69 -15.94
CA THR A 122 -6.72 5.07 -16.12
C THR A 122 -6.25 5.98 -15.00
N LYS A 123 -7.01 7.01 -14.66
CA LYS A 123 -6.71 7.91 -13.53
C LYS A 123 -6.63 7.15 -12.20
N PHE A 124 -7.54 6.24 -11.95
CA PHE A 124 -7.51 5.38 -10.77
C PHE A 124 -6.24 4.53 -10.71
N LYS A 125 -5.87 3.87 -11.79
CA LYS A 125 -4.66 3.05 -11.85
C LYS A 125 -3.39 3.86 -11.64
N GLU A 126 -3.29 5.03 -12.24
CA GLU A 126 -2.15 5.94 -12.09
C GLU A 126 -1.99 6.38 -10.63
N GLU A 127 -3.06 6.84 -10.01
CA GLU A 127 -3.06 7.28 -8.61
C GLU A 127 -2.72 6.13 -7.65
N PHE A 128 -3.40 5.01 -7.79
CA PHE A 128 -3.19 3.83 -6.95
C PHE A 128 -1.77 3.29 -7.07
N ASN A 129 -1.27 3.16 -8.30
CA ASN A 129 0.08 2.66 -8.56
C ASN A 129 1.17 3.63 -8.09
N GLU A 130 0.97 4.93 -8.21
CA GLU A 130 1.93 5.92 -7.70
C GLU A 130 2.16 5.71 -6.21
N VAL A 131 1.09 5.61 -5.43
CA VAL A 131 1.16 5.45 -3.98
C VAL A 131 1.74 4.08 -3.61
N PHE A 132 1.20 3.00 -4.15
CA PHE A 132 1.61 1.65 -3.75
C PHE A 132 3.01 1.27 -4.22
N ARG A 133 3.44 1.70 -5.41
CA ARG A 133 4.84 1.52 -5.85
C ARG A 133 5.82 2.35 -5.04
N GLY A 134 5.39 3.52 -4.59
CA GLY A 134 6.23 4.37 -3.75
C GLY A 134 6.42 3.84 -2.33
N LEU A 135 5.62 2.88 -1.89
CA LEU A 135 5.79 2.20 -0.58
C LEU A 135 6.89 1.13 -0.61
N THR A 136 7.35 0.71 -1.78
CA THR A 136 8.35 -0.37 -1.97
C THR A 136 9.81 0.13 -2.13
#